data_2421056f9ee06753c983a160825037ed
#
_entry.id   2421056f9ee06753c983a160825037ed
#
_cell.length_a   1.000
_cell.length_b   1.000
_cell.length_c   1.000
_cell.angle_alpha   90.00
_cell.angle_beta   90.00
_cell.angle_gamma   90.00
#
_symmetry.space_group_name_H-M   'P 1'
#
loop_
_entity.id
_entity.type
_entity.pdbx_description
1 polymer ?
#
loop_
_entity_poly.entity_id
_entity_poly.type
_entity_poly.pdbx_seq_one_letter_code
_entity_poly.pdbx_strand_id
1 'polypeptide(L)'
;MGSGYYAVIPFLHGNTSPEVFAKIADFLEEFGNNVIRFTPRQNMQVRNIPEAYLPNVYQFFKGLGLSLDTPVILNNLTSCTGADTCRLGICLPKGLVKGIRRSLEKSNLDLDQLPDLKININGCSNSCAQNAWSDLGFSGRIGRVEDHPYPAYTVWARVNGKTELAEALGYLAAKDIPSFVVDYLGGYLQVKDQYESYDAFVRDKGAEVIKSAIARYQDVPAFDEDKNYYFDWGADEIFSLTSHGQAECSAGLFDIIELDQATIKEKQDALALPGADKDKLLRDIVFSASRMLLVTRGADPRTDDEVYANFESLFIDAGIVSADFKPVVEKARHGESLIGVREQVDALAAKVIELYANMDDSLQFKTVAAQEPQQVEKAEAKNAGADADVKKDFRGVACPMNFVKTKIQLSTMQSGQLLEILLDDGQPINNVPGSVRQEGHEVLSTEKVDNYWKVLIRKK
;
A
#
# COMPACT_ATOMS: atom_id res chain seq x y z
N MET A 1 -35.72 13.54 -28.96
CA MET A 1 -34.60 12.68 -28.51
C MET A 1 -35.03 11.25 -28.83
N GLY A 2 -34.34 10.56 -29.73
CA GLY A 2 -34.69 9.18 -30.09
C GLY A 2 -34.46 8.23 -28.93
N SER A 3 -35.30 7.21 -28.78
CA SER A 3 -35.11 6.08 -27.88
C SER A 3 -33.91 5.26 -28.37
N GLY A 4 -32.75 5.50 -27.82
CA GLY A 4 -31.56 4.71 -28.10
C GLY A 4 -31.22 3.79 -26.92
N TYR A 5 -30.66 2.65 -27.23
CA TYR A 5 -30.14 1.72 -26.25
C TYR A 5 -28.69 2.09 -25.84
N TYR A 6 -28.22 1.50 -24.77
CA TYR A 6 -26.80 1.52 -24.40
C TYR A 6 -26.31 0.10 -24.13
N ALA A 7 -25.05 -0.13 -24.39
CA ALA A 7 -24.35 -1.35 -24.03
C ALA A 7 -23.22 -1.02 -23.05
N VAL A 8 -23.01 -1.85 -22.04
CA VAL A 8 -21.85 -1.79 -21.18
C VAL A 8 -20.83 -2.82 -21.64
N ILE A 9 -19.65 -2.36 -22.00
CA ILE A 9 -18.57 -3.18 -22.49
C ILE A 9 -17.56 -3.35 -21.34
N PRO A 10 -17.44 -4.55 -20.79
CA PRO A 10 -16.52 -4.79 -19.68
C PRO A 10 -15.07 -4.89 -20.17
N PHE A 11 -14.19 -4.18 -19.52
CA PHE A 11 -12.75 -4.34 -19.67
C PHE A 11 -12.16 -4.90 -18.38
N LEU A 12 -11.36 -5.94 -18.47
CA LEU A 12 -10.69 -6.49 -17.32
C LEU A 12 -9.71 -5.44 -16.74
N HIS A 13 -9.94 -4.99 -15.54
CA HIS A 13 -9.22 -3.90 -14.85
C HIS A 13 -9.24 -2.54 -15.58
N GLY A 14 -10.23 -2.30 -16.45
CA GLY A 14 -10.26 -1.09 -17.25
C GLY A 14 -9.18 -0.99 -18.35
N ASN A 15 -8.46 -2.08 -18.60
CA ASN A 15 -7.36 -2.11 -19.54
C ASN A 15 -7.80 -2.65 -20.91
N THR A 16 -7.31 -2.01 -21.97
CA THR A 16 -7.38 -2.53 -23.34
C THR A 16 -6.13 -2.08 -24.11
N SER A 17 -5.80 -2.77 -25.20
CA SER A 17 -4.68 -2.35 -26.03
C SER A 17 -5.05 -1.14 -26.91
N PRO A 18 -4.09 -0.29 -27.30
CA PRO A 18 -4.33 0.82 -28.21
C PRO A 18 -4.98 0.38 -29.54
N GLU A 19 -4.58 -0.79 -30.05
CA GLU A 19 -5.09 -1.34 -31.32
C GLU A 19 -6.57 -1.73 -31.20
N VAL A 20 -6.95 -2.35 -30.07
CA VAL A 20 -8.36 -2.67 -29.79
C VAL A 20 -9.17 -1.39 -29.62
N PHE A 21 -8.62 -0.41 -28.90
CA PHE A 21 -9.33 0.85 -28.70
C PHE A 21 -9.50 1.66 -30.00
N ALA A 22 -8.50 1.65 -30.89
CA ALA A 22 -8.61 2.26 -32.21
C ALA A 22 -9.75 1.62 -33.05
N LYS A 23 -9.80 0.28 -33.09
CA LYS A 23 -10.89 -0.42 -33.77
C LYS A 23 -12.28 -0.08 -33.22
N ILE A 24 -12.36 0.09 -31.86
CA ILE A 24 -13.61 0.51 -31.21
C ILE A 24 -13.98 1.94 -31.65
N ALA A 25 -13.02 2.84 -31.69
CA ALA A 25 -13.24 4.22 -32.09
C ALA A 25 -13.74 4.29 -33.56
N ASP A 26 -13.06 3.60 -34.49
CA ASP A 26 -13.44 3.54 -35.91
C ASP A 26 -14.85 2.98 -36.08
N PHE A 27 -15.18 1.86 -35.41
CA PHE A 27 -16.52 1.27 -35.49
C PHE A 27 -17.61 2.19 -34.94
N LEU A 28 -17.34 2.92 -33.88
CA LEU A 28 -18.32 3.78 -33.22
C LEU A 28 -18.47 5.16 -33.88
N GLU A 29 -17.60 5.54 -34.83
CA GLU A 29 -17.66 6.82 -35.51
C GLU A 29 -18.99 6.96 -36.26
N GLU A 30 -19.54 5.87 -36.84
CA GLU A 30 -20.82 5.84 -37.55
C GLU A 30 -22.02 6.17 -36.64
N PHE A 31 -21.91 5.97 -35.30
CA PHE A 31 -22.99 6.28 -34.37
C PHE A 31 -22.96 7.76 -33.90
N GLY A 32 -22.04 8.55 -34.43
CA GLY A 32 -21.92 9.97 -34.17
C GLY A 32 -21.04 10.32 -32.97
N ASN A 33 -21.01 11.60 -32.63
CA ASN A 33 -20.19 12.12 -31.55
C ASN A 33 -20.74 11.76 -30.17
N ASN A 34 -19.83 11.63 -29.21
CA ASN A 34 -20.20 11.54 -27.78
C ASN A 34 -20.94 10.25 -27.37
N VAL A 35 -20.66 9.18 -28.10
CA VAL A 35 -21.30 7.86 -27.87
C VAL A 35 -20.65 7.04 -26.78
N ILE A 36 -19.39 7.34 -26.41
CA ILE A 36 -18.60 6.63 -25.39
C ILE A 36 -18.67 7.35 -24.04
N ARG A 37 -18.80 6.56 -22.98
CA ARG A 37 -18.61 6.98 -21.57
C ARG A 37 -17.80 5.94 -20.85
N PHE A 38 -16.84 6.38 -20.05
CA PHE A 38 -16.19 5.52 -19.06
C PHE A 38 -17.01 5.51 -17.77
N THR A 39 -17.06 4.35 -17.13
CA THR A 39 -17.84 4.16 -15.90
C THR A 39 -16.93 4.08 -14.67
N PRO A 40 -17.43 4.39 -13.46
CA PRO A 40 -16.69 4.19 -12.23
C PRO A 40 -16.28 2.72 -11.97
N ARG A 41 -16.92 1.77 -12.66
CA ARG A 41 -16.58 0.33 -12.62
C ARG A 41 -15.50 -0.07 -13.63
N GLN A 42 -14.75 0.90 -14.17
CA GLN A 42 -13.67 0.67 -15.14
C GLN A 42 -14.16 0.00 -16.46
N ASN A 43 -15.42 0.18 -16.79
CA ASN A 43 -16.03 -0.31 -18.03
C ASN A 43 -16.29 0.86 -18.99
N MET A 44 -16.52 0.53 -20.26
CA MET A 44 -16.97 1.48 -21.27
C MET A 44 -18.48 1.30 -21.49
N GLN A 45 -19.20 2.40 -21.55
CA GLN A 45 -20.59 2.44 -21.96
C GLN A 45 -20.67 3.05 -23.35
N VAL A 46 -21.27 2.31 -24.29
CA VAL A 46 -21.62 2.79 -25.63
C VAL A 46 -23.09 3.18 -25.63
N ARG A 47 -23.39 4.39 -26.06
CA ARG A 47 -24.73 5.00 -25.96
C ARG A 47 -25.32 5.31 -27.35
N ASN A 48 -26.62 5.58 -27.35
CA ASN A 48 -27.37 6.01 -28.53
C ASN A 48 -27.38 4.98 -29.68
N ILE A 49 -27.32 3.69 -29.34
CA ILE A 49 -27.37 2.60 -30.33
C ILE A 49 -28.82 2.43 -30.78
N PRO A 50 -29.15 2.59 -32.04
CA PRO A 50 -30.48 2.21 -32.57
C PRO A 50 -30.68 0.69 -32.41
N GLU A 51 -31.90 0.27 -32.12
CA GLU A 51 -32.23 -1.14 -31.87
C GLU A 51 -31.77 -2.09 -32.97
N ALA A 52 -31.93 -1.67 -34.22
CA ALA A 52 -31.53 -2.44 -35.39
C ALA A 52 -30.02 -2.77 -35.45
N TYR A 53 -29.19 -1.99 -34.76
CA TYR A 53 -27.72 -2.17 -34.77
C TYR A 53 -27.19 -2.93 -33.54
N LEU A 54 -28.04 -3.28 -32.57
CA LEU A 54 -27.61 -4.04 -31.38
C LEU A 54 -26.90 -5.35 -31.73
N PRO A 55 -27.39 -6.17 -32.69
CA PRO A 55 -26.69 -7.38 -33.10
C PRO A 55 -25.29 -7.11 -33.67
N ASN A 56 -25.14 -6.04 -34.45
CA ASN A 56 -23.86 -5.65 -35.04
C ASN A 56 -22.86 -5.23 -33.98
N VAL A 57 -23.30 -4.42 -33.02
CA VAL A 57 -22.49 -3.99 -31.85
C VAL A 57 -22.03 -5.21 -31.05
N TYR A 58 -22.94 -6.13 -30.72
CA TYR A 58 -22.61 -7.36 -30.02
C TYR A 58 -21.56 -8.19 -30.78
N GLN A 59 -21.76 -8.46 -32.07
CA GLN A 59 -20.83 -9.24 -32.89
C GLN A 59 -19.47 -8.58 -33.03
N PHE A 60 -19.45 -7.24 -33.17
CA PHE A 60 -18.21 -6.49 -33.22
C PHE A 60 -17.37 -6.66 -31.96
N PHE A 61 -17.96 -6.41 -30.79
CA PHE A 61 -17.22 -6.53 -29.50
C PHE A 61 -16.84 -7.99 -29.20
N LYS A 62 -17.68 -8.95 -29.54
CA LYS A 62 -17.36 -10.37 -29.45
C LYS A 62 -16.18 -10.75 -30.35
N GLY A 63 -16.13 -10.20 -31.57
CA GLY A 63 -15.02 -10.38 -32.51
C GLY A 63 -13.69 -9.79 -32.05
N LEU A 64 -13.71 -8.82 -31.13
CA LEU A 64 -12.52 -8.29 -30.46
C LEU A 64 -12.03 -9.17 -29.29
N GLY A 65 -12.69 -10.30 -29.04
CA GLY A 65 -12.36 -11.20 -27.91
C GLY A 65 -12.86 -10.70 -26.57
N LEU A 66 -13.76 -9.71 -26.53
CA LEU A 66 -14.35 -9.23 -25.29
C LEU A 66 -15.48 -10.17 -24.87
N SER A 67 -15.45 -10.60 -23.61
CA SER A 67 -16.38 -11.57 -23.06
C SER A 67 -17.67 -10.87 -22.61
N LEU A 68 -18.68 -10.85 -23.50
CA LEU A 68 -19.97 -10.21 -23.22
C LEU A 68 -20.98 -11.17 -22.56
N ASP A 69 -20.74 -12.47 -22.67
CA ASP A 69 -21.65 -13.54 -22.21
C ASP A 69 -21.25 -14.09 -20.83
N THR A 70 -20.41 -13.38 -20.08
CA THR A 70 -20.01 -13.79 -18.72
C THR A 70 -21.00 -13.31 -17.67
N PRO A 71 -21.18 -14.06 -16.57
CA PRO A 71 -21.95 -13.60 -15.42
C PRO A 71 -21.58 -12.18 -14.98
N VAL A 72 -22.56 -11.37 -14.65
CA VAL A 72 -22.38 -9.93 -14.35
C VAL A 72 -21.42 -9.71 -13.19
N ILE A 73 -21.41 -10.60 -12.20
CA ILE A 73 -20.50 -10.51 -11.06
C ILE A 73 -19.03 -10.48 -11.49
N LEU A 74 -18.64 -11.22 -12.52
CA LEU A 74 -17.28 -11.24 -13.05
C LEU A 74 -16.87 -9.91 -13.71
N ASN A 75 -17.85 -9.14 -14.16
CA ASN A 75 -17.66 -7.81 -14.73
C ASN A 75 -17.75 -6.70 -13.66
N ASN A 76 -18.16 -7.04 -12.45
CA ASN A 76 -18.24 -6.15 -11.29
C ASN A 76 -17.04 -6.25 -10.35
N LEU A 77 -15.99 -6.98 -10.75
CA LEU A 77 -14.71 -6.99 -10.07
C LEU A 77 -13.93 -5.74 -10.44
N THR A 78 -13.77 -4.82 -9.51
CA THR A 78 -13.07 -3.55 -9.74
C THR A 78 -11.79 -3.50 -8.91
N SER A 79 -10.68 -3.06 -9.50
CA SER A 79 -9.42 -2.90 -8.78
C SER A 79 -8.76 -1.56 -9.04
N CYS A 80 -8.01 -1.05 -8.07
CA CYS A 80 -7.07 0.04 -8.34
C CYS A 80 -5.84 -0.49 -9.07
N THR A 81 -4.94 0.41 -9.48
CA THR A 81 -3.69 0.01 -10.12
C THR A 81 -2.77 -0.78 -9.18
N GLY A 82 -2.82 -0.47 -7.87
CA GLY A 82 -1.99 -1.13 -6.86
C GLY A 82 -0.50 -0.89 -7.07
N ALA A 83 0.32 -1.75 -6.46
CA ALA A 83 1.77 -1.69 -6.51
C ALA A 83 2.38 -1.89 -7.91
N ASP A 84 1.59 -2.20 -8.94
CA ASP A 84 2.08 -2.22 -10.33
C ASP A 84 2.67 -0.86 -10.75
N THR A 85 2.02 0.24 -10.37
CA THR A 85 2.40 1.60 -10.81
C THR A 85 2.13 2.68 -9.77
N CYS A 86 1.46 2.36 -8.66
CA CYS A 86 1.12 3.32 -7.62
C CYS A 86 2.17 3.33 -6.51
N ARG A 87 2.72 4.48 -6.20
CA ARG A 87 3.70 4.67 -5.11
C ARG A 87 3.17 4.30 -3.73
N LEU A 88 1.85 4.41 -3.53
CA LEU A 88 1.17 4.09 -2.27
C LEU A 88 0.68 2.64 -2.22
N GLY A 89 0.91 1.87 -3.29
CA GLY A 89 0.46 0.49 -3.40
C GLY A 89 1.29 -0.44 -2.51
N ILE A 90 0.62 -1.26 -1.72
CA ILE A 90 1.25 -2.33 -0.93
C ILE A 90 1.15 -3.65 -1.69
N CYS A 91 -0.02 -3.93 -2.27
CA CYS A 91 -0.33 -5.19 -2.92
C CYS A 91 -0.70 -5.00 -4.40
N LEU A 92 -0.78 -6.13 -5.13
CA LEU A 92 -1.10 -6.22 -6.57
C LEU A 92 -2.58 -6.61 -6.80
N PRO A 93 -3.54 -5.68 -6.65
CA PRO A 93 -4.97 -5.98 -6.71
C PRO A 93 -5.44 -6.48 -8.07
N LYS A 94 -4.80 -6.09 -9.18
CA LYS A 94 -5.12 -6.59 -10.52
C LYS A 94 -4.83 -8.09 -10.66
N GLY A 95 -3.75 -8.55 -10.06
CA GLY A 95 -3.42 -9.98 -9.98
C GLY A 95 -4.46 -10.74 -9.15
N LEU A 96 -4.83 -10.19 -7.99
CA LEU A 96 -5.85 -10.78 -7.12
C LEU A 96 -7.22 -10.87 -7.82
N VAL A 97 -7.65 -9.83 -8.56
CA VAL A 97 -8.88 -9.90 -9.38
C VAL A 97 -8.83 -11.09 -10.35
N LYS A 98 -7.69 -11.29 -11.04
CA LYS A 98 -7.53 -12.45 -11.94
C LYS A 98 -7.64 -13.78 -11.18
N GLY A 99 -7.09 -13.84 -9.97
CA GLY A 99 -7.20 -15.00 -9.07
C GLY A 99 -8.65 -15.29 -8.67
N ILE A 100 -9.38 -14.29 -8.19
CA ILE A 100 -10.80 -14.38 -7.81
C ILE A 100 -11.64 -14.79 -9.02
N ARG A 101 -11.50 -14.09 -10.16
CA ARG A 101 -12.22 -14.40 -11.39
C ARG A 101 -12.02 -15.86 -11.80
N ARG A 102 -10.77 -16.33 -11.85
CA ARG A 102 -10.43 -17.71 -12.20
C ARG A 102 -11.06 -18.72 -11.24
N SER A 103 -11.08 -18.43 -9.95
CA SER A 103 -11.68 -19.31 -8.95
C SER A 103 -13.20 -19.36 -9.06
N LEU A 104 -13.85 -18.21 -9.32
CA LEU A 104 -15.30 -18.16 -9.57
C LEU A 104 -15.67 -18.89 -10.86
N GLU A 105 -14.94 -18.71 -11.96
CA GLU A 105 -15.15 -19.39 -13.25
C GLU A 105 -14.98 -20.91 -13.14
N LYS A 106 -14.10 -21.37 -12.23
CA LYS A 106 -13.88 -22.80 -11.98
C LYS A 106 -14.82 -23.38 -10.92
N SER A 107 -15.52 -22.56 -10.19
CA SER A 107 -16.48 -23.00 -9.18
C SER A 107 -17.73 -23.58 -9.85
N ASN A 108 -18.48 -24.40 -9.10
CA ASN A 108 -19.78 -24.89 -9.53
C ASN A 108 -20.92 -23.97 -9.06
N LEU A 109 -20.62 -22.71 -8.74
CA LEU A 109 -21.62 -21.75 -8.28
C LEU A 109 -22.44 -21.21 -9.46
N ASP A 110 -23.75 -21.05 -9.28
CA ASP A 110 -24.60 -20.34 -10.21
C ASP A 110 -24.41 -18.83 -10.05
N LEU A 111 -23.42 -18.28 -10.77
CA LEU A 111 -23.02 -16.87 -10.67
C LEU A 111 -24.07 -15.89 -11.23
N ASP A 112 -25.00 -16.36 -12.07
CA ASP A 112 -26.06 -15.52 -12.62
C ASP A 112 -27.10 -15.12 -11.56
N GLN A 113 -27.11 -15.81 -10.41
CA GLN A 113 -27.93 -15.45 -9.27
C GLN A 113 -27.34 -14.31 -8.41
N LEU A 114 -26.15 -13.79 -8.79
CA LEU A 114 -25.43 -12.72 -8.07
C LEU A 114 -25.19 -11.45 -8.92
N PRO A 115 -26.19 -10.94 -9.69
CA PRO A 115 -25.90 -9.95 -10.72
C PRO A 115 -25.42 -8.60 -10.20
N ASP A 116 -25.89 -8.18 -9.06
CA ASP A 116 -25.66 -6.83 -8.52
C ASP A 116 -24.51 -6.74 -7.50
N LEU A 117 -23.84 -7.85 -7.20
CA LEU A 117 -22.74 -7.83 -6.24
C LEU A 117 -21.51 -7.14 -6.80
N LYS A 118 -20.94 -6.23 -6.00
CA LYS A 118 -19.73 -5.47 -6.31
C LYS A 118 -18.60 -5.94 -5.41
N ILE A 119 -17.51 -6.38 -6.02
CA ILE A 119 -16.29 -6.76 -5.33
C ILE A 119 -15.18 -5.78 -5.73
N ASN A 120 -14.75 -4.94 -4.79
CA ASN A 120 -13.77 -3.88 -5.05
C ASN A 120 -12.47 -4.13 -4.28
N ILE A 121 -11.35 -4.04 -4.97
CA ILE A 121 -10.04 -4.43 -4.45
C ILE A 121 -9.04 -3.28 -4.59
N ASN A 122 -8.44 -2.88 -3.47
CA ASN A 122 -7.44 -1.84 -3.41
C ASN A 122 -6.09 -2.42 -2.99
N GLY A 123 -5.00 -1.91 -3.54
CA GLY A 123 -3.65 -2.31 -3.16
C GLY A 123 -3.16 -1.71 -1.83
N CYS A 124 -3.91 -0.79 -1.23
CA CYS A 124 -3.63 -0.17 0.07
C CYS A 124 -4.93 0.38 0.68
N SER A 125 -4.85 1.06 1.83
CA SER A 125 -6.01 1.62 2.57
C SER A 125 -6.68 2.83 1.90
N ASN A 126 -6.09 3.44 0.86
CA ASN A 126 -6.60 4.69 0.26
C ASN A 126 -7.93 4.58 -0.50
N SER A 127 -8.50 3.40 -0.63
CA SER A 127 -9.84 3.17 -1.18
C SER A 127 -10.09 3.73 -2.61
N CYS A 128 -9.08 3.81 -3.47
CA CYS A 128 -9.20 4.34 -4.83
C CYS A 128 -10.19 3.56 -5.71
N ALA A 129 -10.33 2.24 -5.50
CA ALA A 129 -11.37 1.40 -6.12
C ALA A 129 -12.62 1.30 -5.25
N GLN A 130 -12.81 2.19 -4.26
CA GLN A 130 -14.04 2.35 -3.48
C GLN A 130 -14.47 1.08 -2.72
N ASN A 131 -13.54 0.36 -2.07
CA ASN A 131 -13.87 -0.82 -1.25
C ASN A 131 -14.86 -0.48 -0.11
N ALA A 132 -14.84 0.76 0.39
CA ALA A 132 -15.79 1.21 1.41
C ALA A 132 -17.25 1.31 0.91
N TRP A 133 -17.48 1.27 -0.42
CA TRP A 133 -18.80 1.33 -1.05
C TRP A 133 -19.17 0.04 -1.80
N SER A 134 -18.40 -1.02 -1.62
CA SER A 134 -18.67 -2.32 -2.24
C SER A 134 -19.45 -3.25 -1.33
N ASP A 135 -20.09 -4.26 -1.91
CA ASP A 135 -20.77 -5.29 -1.15
C ASP A 135 -19.77 -6.18 -0.42
N LEU A 136 -18.62 -6.44 -1.08
CA LEU A 136 -17.44 -7.07 -0.50
C LEU A 136 -16.21 -6.30 -0.97
N GLY A 137 -15.42 -5.79 -0.05
CA GLY A 137 -14.25 -4.97 -0.32
C GLY A 137 -12.96 -5.58 0.22
N PHE A 138 -11.85 -5.26 -0.44
CA PHE A 138 -10.52 -5.66 0.01
C PHE A 138 -9.57 -4.46 -0.05
N SER A 139 -8.75 -4.27 0.98
CA SER A 139 -7.67 -3.28 0.96
C SER A 139 -6.36 -3.90 1.40
N GLY A 140 -5.33 -3.73 0.55
CA GLY A 140 -4.00 -4.30 0.75
C GLY A 140 -3.35 -3.84 2.05
N ARG A 141 -2.71 -4.78 2.71
CA ARG A 141 -1.93 -4.60 3.92
C ARG A 141 -0.78 -5.61 3.95
N ILE A 142 0.10 -5.45 4.90
CA ILE A 142 1.18 -6.40 5.16
C ILE A 142 0.73 -7.33 6.28
N GLY A 143 0.83 -8.64 6.04
CA GLY A 143 0.83 -9.65 7.08
C GLY A 143 2.26 -10.07 7.40
N ARG A 144 2.47 -10.76 8.52
CA ARG A 144 3.78 -11.24 8.93
C ARG A 144 3.66 -12.55 9.69
N VAL A 145 4.51 -13.51 9.34
CA VAL A 145 4.75 -14.73 10.13
C VAL A 145 6.24 -14.75 10.41
N GLU A 146 6.61 -14.78 11.68
CA GLU A 146 7.99 -14.61 12.12
C GLU A 146 8.60 -13.33 11.50
N ASP A 147 9.73 -13.49 10.80
CA ASP A 147 10.43 -12.37 10.14
C ASP A 147 10.03 -12.18 8.67
N HIS A 148 9.10 -12.99 8.14
CA HIS A 148 8.71 -12.95 6.74
C HIS A 148 7.41 -12.17 6.52
N PRO A 149 7.44 -11.04 5.79
CA PRO A 149 6.24 -10.34 5.37
C PRO A 149 5.52 -11.12 4.26
N TYR A 150 4.19 -11.09 4.27
CA TYR A 150 3.37 -11.65 3.20
C TYR A 150 2.26 -10.68 2.79
N PRO A 151 1.79 -10.74 1.52
CA PRO A 151 0.68 -9.91 1.07
C PRO A 151 -0.61 -10.35 1.73
N ALA A 152 -1.33 -9.39 2.31
CA ALA A 152 -2.61 -9.62 2.97
C ALA A 152 -3.61 -8.52 2.59
N TYR A 153 -4.89 -8.75 2.85
CA TYR A 153 -5.93 -7.78 2.61
C TYR A 153 -6.92 -7.74 3.77
N THR A 154 -7.28 -6.53 4.20
CA THR A 154 -8.43 -6.32 5.09
C THR A 154 -9.70 -6.56 4.32
N VAL A 155 -10.62 -7.33 4.90
CA VAL A 155 -11.93 -7.66 4.35
C VAL A 155 -12.96 -6.65 4.85
N TRP A 156 -13.69 -6.04 3.92
CA TRP A 156 -14.71 -5.04 4.17
C TRP A 156 -16.07 -5.54 3.67
N ALA A 157 -17.14 -5.24 4.41
CA ALA A 157 -18.51 -5.48 3.94
C ALA A 157 -19.49 -4.45 4.49
N ARG A 158 -20.55 -4.14 3.72
CA ARG A 158 -21.61 -3.19 4.12
C ARG A 158 -22.66 -3.84 5.02
N VAL A 159 -22.24 -4.23 6.22
CA VAL A 159 -23.09 -4.97 7.16
C VAL A 159 -24.26 -4.16 7.73
N ASN A 160 -24.21 -2.84 7.65
CA ASN A 160 -25.30 -1.94 8.10
C ASN A 160 -26.25 -1.49 6.98
N GLY A 161 -26.07 -2.02 5.77
CA GLY A 161 -26.93 -1.76 4.61
C GLY A 161 -26.30 -0.86 3.54
N LYS A 162 -27.00 -0.73 2.41
CA LYS A 162 -26.49 -0.07 1.18
C LYS A 162 -26.22 1.43 1.32
N THR A 163 -26.81 2.09 2.32
CA THR A 163 -26.62 3.52 2.58
C THR A 163 -25.42 3.83 3.47
N GLU A 164 -24.87 2.81 4.13
CA GLU A 164 -23.73 2.95 5.03
C GLU A 164 -22.44 2.51 4.37
N LEU A 165 -21.31 2.97 4.93
CA LEU A 165 -19.98 2.53 4.51
C LEU A 165 -19.73 1.09 4.99
N ALA A 166 -18.89 0.37 4.24
CA ALA A 166 -18.43 -0.95 4.64
C ALA A 166 -17.59 -0.88 5.92
N GLU A 167 -17.74 -1.90 6.76
CA GLU A 167 -16.92 -2.10 7.96
C GLU A 167 -15.81 -3.13 7.69
N ALA A 168 -14.67 -2.96 8.36
CA ALA A 168 -13.60 -3.95 8.34
C ALA A 168 -13.97 -5.10 9.30
N LEU A 169 -13.97 -6.32 8.78
CA LEU A 169 -14.39 -7.52 9.53
C LEU A 169 -13.24 -8.46 9.90
N GLY A 170 -12.05 -8.22 9.38
CA GLY A 170 -10.85 -9.01 9.59
C GLY A 170 -9.89 -8.86 8.42
N TYR A 171 -8.93 -9.76 8.32
CA TYR A 171 -7.98 -9.78 7.20
C TYR A 171 -7.64 -11.22 6.81
N LEU A 172 -7.13 -11.38 5.60
CA LEU A 172 -6.73 -12.66 5.02
C LEU A 172 -5.41 -12.52 4.27
N ALA A 173 -4.62 -13.59 4.21
CA ALA A 173 -3.53 -13.68 3.25
C ALA A 173 -4.07 -13.56 1.81
N ALA A 174 -3.35 -12.88 0.93
CA ALA A 174 -3.74 -12.71 -0.47
C ALA A 174 -4.02 -14.07 -1.16
N LYS A 175 -3.25 -15.08 -0.81
CA LYS A 175 -3.36 -16.45 -1.31
C LYS A 175 -4.75 -17.04 -1.13
N ASP A 176 -5.38 -16.80 0.01
CA ASP A 176 -6.63 -17.44 0.41
C ASP A 176 -7.88 -16.71 -0.06
N ILE A 177 -7.76 -15.44 -0.46
CA ILE A 177 -8.92 -14.61 -0.83
C ILE A 177 -9.78 -15.23 -1.94
N PRO A 178 -9.22 -15.79 -3.03
CA PRO A 178 -10.05 -16.42 -4.05
C PRO A 178 -10.92 -17.57 -3.53
N SER A 179 -10.37 -18.41 -2.65
CA SER A 179 -11.10 -19.51 -2.00
C SER A 179 -12.14 -18.99 -1.02
N PHE A 180 -11.78 -18.00 -0.21
CA PHE A 180 -12.71 -17.31 0.69
C PHE A 180 -13.92 -16.72 -0.07
N VAL A 181 -13.69 -16.06 -1.22
CA VAL A 181 -14.77 -15.47 -2.02
C VAL A 181 -15.73 -16.55 -2.53
N VAL A 182 -15.20 -17.66 -3.04
CA VAL A 182 -16.02 -18.80 -3.51
C VAL A 182 -16.84 -19.39 -2.36
N ASP A 183 -16.21 -19.63 -1.21
CA ASP A 183 -16.88 -20.19 -0.02
C ASP A 183 -17.97 -19.27 0.52
N TYR A 184 -17.68 -17.97 0.62
CA TYR A 184 -18.62 -16.98 1.10
C TYR A 184 -19.85 -16.85 0.19
N LEU A 185 -19.62 -16.72 -1.12
CA LEU A 185 -20.71 -16.60 -2.09
C LEU A 185 -21.49 -17.91 -2.22
N GLY A 186 -20.84 -19.06 -2.13
CA GLY A 186 -21.48 -20.37 -2.07
C GLY A 186 -22.39 -20.51 -0.86
N GLY A 187 -21.91 -20.08 0.31
CA GLY A 187 -22.72 -20.05 1.53
C GLY A 187 -23.95 -19.13 1.42
N TYR A 188 -23.80 -17.95 0.80
CA TYR A 188 -24.93 -17.07 0.53
C TYR A 188 -25.94 -17.72 -0.42
N LEU A 189 -25.51 -18.32 -1.52
CA LEU A 189 -26.41 -18.97 -2.48
C LEU A 189 -27.25 -20.09 -1.87
N GLN A 190 -26.77 -20.78 -0.83
CA GLN A 190 -27.51 -21.81 -0.12
C GLN A 190 -28.67 -21.25 0.71
N VAL A 191 -28.62 -20.00 1.12
CA VAL A 191 -29.61 -19.39 2.00
C VAL A 191 -30.34 -18.20 1.36
N LYS A 192 -30.00 -17.81 0.15
CA LYS A 192 -30.50 -16.59 -0.50
C LYS A 192 -32.04 -16.53 -0.57
N ASP A 193 -32.70 -17.67 -0.77
CA ASP A 193 -34.16 -17.76 -0.88
C ASP A 193 -34.88 -17.50 0.46
N GLN A 194 -34.14 -17.41 1.58
CA GLN A 194 -34.65 -17.03 2.89
C GLN A 194 -34.66 -15.50 3.08
N TYR A 195 -34.11 -14.75 2.15
CA TYR A 195 -33.95 -13.29 2.23
C TYR A 195 -34.51 -12.61 0.98
N GLU A 196 -35.13 -11.44 1.16
CA GLU A 196 -35.63 -10.61 0.05
C GLU A 196 -34.50 -10.09 -0.85
N SER A 197 -33.30 -9.93 -0.31
CA SER A 197 -32.13 -9.42 -1.04
C SER A 197 -30.83 -9.80 -0.33
N TYR A 198 -29.71 -9.67 -1.04
CA TYR A 198 -28.38 -9.76 -0.46
C TYR A 198 -28.17 -8.75 0.68
N ASP A 199 -28.67 -7.52 0.54
CA ASP A 199 -28.60 -6.51 1.58
C ASP A 199 -29.33 -6.93 2.88
N ALA A 200 -30.49 -7.59 2.75
CA ALA A 200 -31.20 -8.14 3.91
C ALA A 200 -30.40 -9.25 4.60
N PHE A 201 -29.80 -10.16 3.83
CA PHE A 201 -28.91 -11.21 4.35
C PHE A 201 -27.72 -10.62 5.11
N VAL A 202 -27.04 -9.65 4.49
CA VAL A 202 -25.82 -9.08 5.10
C VAL A 202 -26.12 -8.32 6.38
N ARG A 203 -27.23 -7.61 6.46
CA ARG A 203 -27.66 -6.93 7.69
C ARG A 203 -28.05 -7.89 8.82
N ASP A 204 -28.61 -9.05 8.49
CA ASP A 204 -29.01 -10.04 9.49
C ASP A 204 -27.83 -10.86 10.00
N LYS A 205 -27.05 -11.44 9.09
CA LYS A 205 -26.00 -12.42 9.43
C LYS A 205 -24.65 -12.17 8.73
N GLY A 206 -24.56 -11.20 7.84
CA GLY A 206 -23.38 -11.04 6.99
C GLY A 206 -22.07 -10.89 7.76
N ALA A 207 -22.08 -10.08 8.83
CA ALA A 207 -20.89 -9.89 9.65
C ALA A 207 -20.42 -11.19 10.32
N GLU A 208 -21.35 -11.98 10.87
CA GLU A 208 -21.04 -13.26 11.52
C GLU A 208 -20.53 -14.29 10.51
N VAL A 209 -21.20 -14.40 9.37
CA VAL A 209 -20.84 -15.36 8.31
C VAL A 209 -19.46 -15.02 7.74
N ILE A 210 -19.18 -13.74 7.47
CA ILE A 210 -17.87 -13.31 6.97
C ILE A 210 -16.78 -13.56 7.99
N LYS A 211 -16.96 -13.19 9.27
CA LYS A 211 -16.00 -13.45 10.34
C LYS A 211 -15.72 -14.94 10.53
N SER A 212 -16.78 -15.76 10.49
CA SER A 212 -16.65 -17.23 10.57
C SER A 212 -15.92 -17.81 9.36
N ALA A 213 -16.15 -17.24 8.16
CA ALA A 213 -15.42 -17.63 6.97
C ALA A 213 -13.94 -17.21 7.06
N ILE A 214 -13.65 -16.00 7.51
CA ILE A 214 -12.27 -15.52 7.73
C ILE A 214 -11.52 -16.42 8.71
N ALA A 215 -12.17 -16.84 9.80
CA ALA A 215 -11.55 -17.70 10.82
C ALA A 215 -11.01 -19.03 10.28
N ARG A 216 -11.55 -19.53 9.16
CA ARG A 216 -11.06 -20.76 8.50
C ARG A 216 -9.73 -20.59 7.76
N TYR A 217 -9.30 -19.35 7.54
CA TYR A 217 -8.11 -18.99 6.76
C TYR A 217 -7.11 -18.17 7.59
N GLN A 218 -7.12 -18.31 8.93
CA GLN A 218 -6.22 -17.52 9.79
C GLN A 218 -4.82 -18.11 9.89
N ASP A 219 -4.67 -19.41 9.64
CA ASP A 219 -3.41 -20.12 9.77
C ASP A 219 -2.57 -19.92 8.50
N VAL A 220 -1.65 -18.96 8.53
CA VAL A 220 -0.68 -18.74 7.47
C VAL A 220 0.55 -19.59 7.77
N PRO A 221 0.95 -20.53 6.87
CA PRO A 221 2.12 -21.39 7.07
C PRO A 221 3.41 -20.56 7.19
N ALA A 222 4.40 -21.08 7.92
CA ALA A 222 5.75 -20.51 7.93
C ALA A 222 6.37 -20.51 6.51
N PHE A 223 7.33 -19.61 6.28
CA PHE A 223 7.93 -19.43 4.94
C PHE A 223 8.50 -20.72 4.35
N ASP A 224 9.14 -21.54 5.19
CA ASP A 224 9.73 -22.81 4.75
C ASP A 224 8.69 -23.92 4.51
N GLU A 225 7.48 -23.78 5.07
CA GLU A 225 6.39 -24.75 4.88
C GLU A 225 5.62 -24.53 3.56
N ASP A 226 5.23 -23.27 3.26
CA ASP A 226 4.60 -22.91 1.98
C ASP A 226 4.96 -21.48 1.52
N LYS A 227 5.97 -21.41 0.66
CA LYS A 227 6.44 -20.16 0.07
C LYS A 227 5.39 -19.43 -0.77
N ASN A 228 4.34 -20.12 -1.24
CA ASN A 228 3.32 -19.49 -2.09
C ASN A 228 2.50 -18.42 -1.34
N TYR A 229 2.44 -18.45 -0.02
CA TYR A 229 1.81 -17.41 0.78
C TYR A 229 2.57 -16.08 0.75
N TYR A 230 3.84 -16.14 0.39
CA TYR A 230 4.77 -15.02 0.39
C TYR A 230 4.97 -14.39 -1.01
N PHE A 231 4.13 -14.78 -1.97
CA PHE A 231 4.03 -14.15 -3.28
C PHE A 231 2.68 -13.46 -3.42
N ASP A 232 2.67 -12.23 -3.93
CA ASP A 232 1.41 -11.60 -4.30
C ASP A 232 0.89 -12.15 -5.65
N TRP A 233 -0.38 -12.01 -5.90
CA TRP A 233 -1.00 -12.47 -7.13
C TRP A 233 -0.42 -11.76 -8.35
N GLY A 234 0.25 -12.55 -9.20
CA GLY A 234 0.90 -12.04 -10.42
C GLY A 234 2.29 -11.48 -10.21
N ALA A 235 2.86 -11.63 -9.01
CA ALA A 235 4.27 -11.35 -8.76
C ALA A 235 5.14 -12.56 -9.13
N ASP A 236 6.30 -12.28 -9.73
CA ASP A 236 7.35 -13.25 -10.02
C ASP A 236 8.38 -13.36 -8.88
N GLU A 237 8.32 -12.42 -7.92
CA GLU A 237 9.24 -12.32 -6.79
C GLU A 237 8.51 -12.46 -5.46
N ILE A 238 9.24 -12.86 -4.40
CA ILE A 238 8.74 -12.92 -3.03
C ILE A 238 8.28 -11.52 -2.61
N PHE A 239 7.15 -11.47 -1.92
CA PHE A 239 6.58 -10.23 -1.43
C PHE A 239 7.58 -9.51 -0.51
N SER A 240 7.94 -8.33 -0.91
CA SER A 240 8.81 -7.43 -0.17
C SER A 240 8.34 -6.01 -0.42
N LEU A 241 8.40 -5.16 0.59
CA LEU A 241 8.11 -3.74 0.41
C LEU A 241 9.20 -3.02 -0.38
N THR A 242 10.36 -3.67 -0.53
CA THR A 242 11.51 -3.17 -1.27
C THR A 242 11.56 -3.66 -2.71
N SER A 243 10.90 -4.79 -3.05
CA SER A 243 11.00 -5.43 -4.36
C SER A 243 9.97 -4.96 -5.39
N HIS A 244 8.98 -4.15 -5.01
CA HIS A 244 8.10 -3.49 -6.00
C HIS A 244 8.85 -2.36 -6.75
N GLY A 245 10.08 -2.65 -7.09
CA GLY A 245 11.15 -1.77 -7.47
C GLY A 245 11.28 -1.46 -8.93
N GLN A 246 10.24 -1.14 -9.66
CA GLN A 246 10.40 -0.28 -10.86
C GLN A 246 9.53 0.96 -10.82
N ALA A 247 8.69 1.12 -9.83
CA ALA A 247 7.92 2.33 -9.62
C ALA A 247 7.85 2.60 -8.10
N GLU A 248 8.72 3.45 -7.60
CA GLU A 248 8.54 4.36 -6.43
C GLU A 248 7.52 3.97 -5.33
N CYS A 249 7.26 2.68 -5.09
CA CYS A 249 6.10 2.20 -4.30
C CYS A 249 6.26 2.22 -2.78
N SER A 250 7.45 2.40 -2.28
CA SER A 250 7.69 2.56 -0.83
C SER A 250 7.45 3.98 -0.32
N ALA A 251 7.24 4.95 -1.22
CA ALA A 251 7.10 6.36 -0.86
C ALA A 251 5.93 6.61 0.11
N GLY A 252 4.76 6.03 -0.10
CA GLY A 252 3.61 6.29 0.77
C GLY A 252 3.72 5.71 2.17
N LEU A 253 4.44 4.62 2.34
CA LEU A 253 4.74 4.02 3.64
C LEU A 253 5.77 4.88 4.38
N PHE A 254 6.75 5.36 3.66
CA PHE A 254 7.79 6.25 4.17
C PHE A 254 7.28 7.69 4.34
N ASP A 255 6.31 8.14 3.54
CA ASP A 255 5.69 9.47 3.71
C ASP A 255 5.03 9.62 5.09
N ILE A 256 4.40 8.57 5.62
CA ILE A 256 3.85 8.58 6.99
C ILE A 256 4.98 8.69 8.01
N ILE A 257 6.05 7.92 7.84
CA ILE A 257 7.23 7.94 8.72
C ILE A 257 7.90 9.32 8.66
N GLU A 258 8.09 9.87 7.47
CA GLU A 258 8.69 11.19 7.28
C GLU A 258 7.82 12.32 7.83
N LEU A 259 6.49 12.23 7.65
CA LEU A 259 5.55 13.18 8.22
C LEU A 259 5.63 13.19 9.75
N ASP A 260 5.66 12.01 10.38
CA ASP A 260 5.78 11.91 11.83
C ASP A 260 7.14 12.40 12.32
N GLN A 261 8.22 12.09 11.60
CA GLN A 261 9.56 12.61 11.92
C GLN A 261 9.61 14.14 11.81
N ALA A 262 9.03 14.71 10.75
CA ALA A 262 8.93 16.16 10.57
C ALA A 262 8.08 16.81 11.67
N THR A 263 6.96 16.16 12.03
CA THR A 263 6.08 16.62 13.12
C THR A 263 6.81 16.62 14.47
N ILE A 264 7.54 15.55 14.80
CA ILE A 264 8.36 15.48 16.02
C ILE A 264 9.30 16.68 16.09
N LYS A 265 10.05 16.93 15.02
CA LYS A 265 10.99 18.04 14.96
C LYS A 265 10.31 19.41 15.11
N GLU A 266 9.22 19.65 14.37
CA GLU A 266 8.44 20.87 14.46
C GLU A 266 7.93 21.13 15.88
N LYS A 267 7.41 20.10 16.54
CA LYS A 267 6.90 20.22 17.93
C LYS A 267 8.01 20.41 18.95
N GLN A 268 9.18 19.79 18.75
CA GLN A 268 10.36 20.03 19.58
C GLN A 268 10.85 21.48 19.46
N ASP A 269 10.90 22.02 18.24
CA ASP A 269 11.28 23.43 18.01
C ASP A 269 10.25 24.38 18.64
N ALA A 270 8.96 24.05 18.58
CA ALA A 270 7.87 24.83 19.16
C ALA A 270 7.90 24.87 20.69
N LEU A 271 8.48 23.88 21.37
CA LEU A 271 8.63 23.87 22.84
C LEU A 271 9.46 25.05 23.38
N ALA A 272 10.30 25.66 22.53
CA ALA A 272 11.11 26.83 22.90
C ALA A 272 10.35 28.17 22.79
N LEU A 273 9.16 28.20 22.18
CA LEU A 273 8.40 29.41 21.94
C LEU A 273 7.69 29.90 23.22
N PRO A 274 7.70 31.22 23.50
CA PRO A 274 6.96 31.78 24.63
C PRO A 274 5.46 31.55 24.48
N GLY A 275 4.79 31.10 25.53
CA GLY A 275 3.35 30.87 25.55
C GLY A 275 2.86 29.57 24.92
N ALA A 276 3.77 28.69 24.48
CA ALA A 276 3.42 27.39 23.93
C ALA A 276 2.77 26.48 24.99
N ASP A 277 1.73 25.74 24.59
CA ASP A 277 1.15 24.65 25.39
C ASP A 277 2.09 23.44 25.36
N LYS A 278 3.01 23.41 26.35
CA LYS A 278 4.07 22.40 26.41
C LYS A 278 3.53 21.01 26.59
N ASP A 279 2.45 20.80 27.35
CA ASP A 279 1.87 19.47 27.53
C ASP A 279 1.27 18.92 26.26
N LYS A 280 0.58 19.77 25.49
CA LYS A 280 0.04 19.38 24.18
C LYS A 280 1.16 19.02 23.22
N LEU A 281 2.20 19.86 23.13
CA LEU A 281 3.34 19.61 22.23
C LEU A 281 4.07 18.31 22.58
N LEU A 282 4.28 18.03 23.87
CA LEU A 282 4.91 16.77 24.32
C LEU A 282 4.03 15.56 24.01
N ARG A 283 2.70 15.66 24.16
CA ARG A 283 1.77 14.59 23.74
C ARG A 283 1.84 14.34 22.23
N ASP A 284 1.85 15.42 21.44
CA ASP A 284 1.96 15.31 19.97
C ASP A 284 3.28 14.62 19.56
N ILE A 285 4.39 14.88 20.26
CA ILE A 285 5.68 14.21 20.05
C ILE A 285 5.57 12.71 20.37
N VAL A 286 5.03 12.33 21.54
CA VAL A 286 4.89 10.93 21.92
C VAL A 286 3.95 10.19 20.97
N PHE A 287 2.87 10.84 20.55
CA PHE A 287 1.92 10.27 19.57
C PHE A 287 2.62 9.97 18.23
N SER A 288 3.31 10.97 17.65
CA SER A 288 4.01 10.80 16.38
C SER A 288 5.14 9.76 16.48
N ALA A 289 5.90 9.75 17.58
CA ALA A 289 6.92 8.72 17.84
C ALA A 289 6.30 7.32 17.95
N SER A 290 5.15 7.19 18.62
CA SER A 290 4.45 5.90 18.76
C SER A 290 3.85 5.41 17.43
N ARG A 291 3.37 6.32 16.56
CA ARG A 291 2.76 5.98 15.27
C ARG A 291 3.78 5.68 14.18
N MET A 292 4.91 6.40 14.18
CA MET A 292 5.89 6.48 13.11
C MET A 292 6.27 5.11 12.50
N LEU A 293 6.53 4.11 13.33
CA LEU A 293 7.01 2.80 12.85
C LEU A 293 5.94 1.70 12.84
N LEU A 294 4.70 1.98 13.26
CA LEU A 294 3.64 0.96 13.33
C LEU A 294 3.38 0.31 11.98
N VAL A 295 3.46 1.09 10.91
CA VAL A 295 3.28 0.63 9.54
C VAL A 295 4.29 -0.45 9.15
N THR A 296 5.51 -0.43 9.71
CA THR A 296 6.54 -1.45 9.47
C THR A 296 6.18 -2.81 10.09
N ARG A 297 5.22 -2.83 11.01
CA ARG A 297 4.67 -4.02 11.67
C ARG A 297 3.28 -4.39 11.16
N GLY A 298 2.80 -3.75 10.08
CA GLY A 298 1.50 -4.01 9.49
C GLY A 298 0.32 -3.54 10.34
N ALA A 299 0.57 -2.68 11.35
CA ALA A 299 -0.49 -2.09 12.15
C ALA A 299 -1.09 -0.87 11.46
N ASP A 300 -2.43 -0.77 11.47
CA ASP A 300 -3.22 0.32 10.90
C ASP A 300 -4.22 0.82 11.97
N PRO A 301 -3.73 1.54 13.00
CA PRO A 301 -4.57 2.03 14.09
C PRO A 301 -5.54 3.11 13.59
N ARG A 302 -6.79 3.07 14.08
CA ARG A 302 -7.85 4.00 13.70
C ARG A 302 -8.14 5.04 14.76
N THR A 303 -7.70 4.80 15.97
CA THR A 303 -7.86 5.70 17.11
C THR A 303 -6.52 5.98 17.75
N ASP A 304 -6.40 7.11 18.46
CA ASP A 304 -5.20 7.46 19.19
C ASP A 304 -4.86 6.40 20.25
N ASP A 305 -5.88 5.81 20.87
CA ASP A 305 -5.70 4.73 21.86
C ASP A 305 -5.08 3.48 21.23
N GLU A 306 -5.50 3.10 20.02
CA GLU A 306 -4.90 1.99 19.26
C GLU A 306 -3.44 2.27 18.86
N VAL A 307 -3.07 3.52 18.59
CA VAL A 307 -1.67 3.89 18.30
C VAL A 307 -0.78 3.53 19.50
N TYR A 308 -1.16 3.97 20.69
CA TYR A 308 -0.38 3.70 21.90
C TYR A 308 -0.36 2.21 22.25
N ALA A 309 -1.53 1.53 22.19
CA ALA A 309 -1.64 0.11 22.49
C ALA A 309 -0.79 -0.76 21.54
N ASN A 310 -0.84 -0.45 20.23
CA ASN A 310 -0.03 -1.16 19.24
C ASN A 310 1.46 -0.89 19.42
N PHE A 311 1.84 0.34 19.74
CA PHE A 311 3.24 0.66 20.01
C PHE A 311 3.77 -0.07 21.26
N GLU A 312 3.00 -0.12 22.33
CA GLU A 312 3.35 -0.91 23.51
C GLU A 312 3.55 -2.38 23.16
N SER A 313 2.58 -2.99 22.50
CA SER A 313 2.63 -4.42 22.16
C SER A 313 3.73 -4.77 21.16
N LEU A 314 3.84 -4.01 20.06
CA LEU A 314 4.70 -4.36 18.91
C LEU A 314 6.14 -3.86 19.05
N PHE A 315 6.41 -2.90 19.94
CA PHE A 315 7.75 -2.32 20.11
C PHE A 315 8.30 -2.44 21.52
N ILE A 316 7.50 -2.13 22.55
CA ILE A 316 7.98 -2.20 23.94
C ILE A 316 7.96 -3.64 24.44
N ASP A 317 6.80 -4.31 24.40
CA ASP A 317 6.66 -5.68 24.90
C ASP A 317 7.44 -6.69 24.02
N ALA A 318 7.64 -6.37 22.75
CA ALA A 318 8.52 -7.11 21.83
C ALA A 318 10.02 -6.86 22.08
N GLY A 319 10.40 -5.98 22.99
CA GLY A 319 11.79 -5.71 23.34
C GLY A 319 12.60 -4.90 22.32
N ILE A 320 11.94 -4.30 21.32
CA ILE A 320 12.58 -3.43 20.30
C ILE A 320 12.90 -2.05 20.90
N VAL A 321 11.99 -1.55 21.73
CA VAL A 321 12.13 -0.32 22.50
C VAL A 321 12.15 -0.68 23.98
N SER A 322 13.01 0.02 24.77
CA SER A 322 13.14 -0.26 26.20
C SER A 322 11.80 -0.12 26.94
N ALA A 323 11.55 -1.03 27.88
CA ALA A 323 10.39 -0.96 28.79
C ALA A 323 10.37 0.32 29.67
N ASP A 324 11.50 1.01 29.80
CA ASP A 324 11.59 2.29 30.53
C ASP A 324 10.73 3.40 29.90
N PHE A 325 10.37 3.28 28.62
CA PHE A 325 9.50 4.23 27.93
C PHE A 325 8.01 3.96 28.13
N LYS A 326 7.61 2.80 28.66
CA LYS A 326 6.20 2.45 28.89
C LYS A 326 5.46 3.49 29.73
N PRO A 327 6.00 4.00 30.84
CA PRO A 327 5.31 5.04 31.64
C PRO A 327 5.07 6.34 30.88
N VAL A 328 5.93 6.70 29.93
CA VAL A 328 5.76 7.91 29.10
C VAL A 328 4.62 7.74 28.13
N VAL A 329 4.55 6.59 27.48
CA VAL A 329 3.48 6.23 26.52
C VAL A 329 2.12 6.16 27.24
N GLU A 330 2.07 5.51 28.42
CA GLU A 330 0.86 5.43 29.25
C GLU A 330 0.37 6.81 29.69
N LYS A 331 1.26 7.69 30.15
CA LYS A 331 0.91 9.08 30.51
C LYS A 331 0.32 9.84 29.32
N ALA A 332 0.94 9.74 28.15
CA ALA A 332 0.43 10.37 26.94
C ALA A 332 -0.96 9.83 26.57
N ARG A 333 -1.16 8.52 26.63
CA ARG A 333 -2.40 7.82 26.38
C ARG A 333 -3.55 8.29 27.29
N HIS A 334 -3.27 8.49 28.57
CA HIS A 334 -4.26 8.93 29.55
C HIS A 334 -4.39 10.45 29.69
N GLY A 335 -3.68 11.22 28.86
CA GLY A 335 -3.73 12.69 28.88
C GLY A 335 -3.08 13.32 30.09
N GLU A 336 -2.21 12.58 30.80
CA GLU A 336 -1.46 13.11 31.96
C GLU A 336 -0.38 14.10 31.52
N SER A 337 0.09 14.93 32.49
CA SER A 337 1.16 15.89 32.20
C SER A 337 2.49 15.19 31.92
N LEU A 338 3.14 15.63 30.85
CA LEU A 338 4.45 15.14 30.40
C LEU A 338 5.59 16.13 30.68
N ILE A 339 5.31 17.30 31.26
CA ILE A 339 6.33 18.33 31.51
C ILE A 339 7.46 17.78 32.40
N GLY A 340 7.11 17.01 33.42
CA GLY A 340 8.07 16.42 34.36
C GLY A 340 8.91 15.27 33.80
N VAL A 341 8.57 14.76 32.64
CA VAL A 341 9.25 13.62 31.95
C VAL A 341 9.73 13.99 30.54
N ARG A 342 9.94 15.28 30.31
CA ARG A 342 10.34 15.80 28.97
C ARG A 342 11.60 15.09 28.42
N GLU A 343 12.61 14.87 29.24
CA GLU A 343 13.85 14.20 28.80
C GLU A 343 13.57 12.79 28.27
N GLN A 344 12.62 12.08 28.88
CA GLN A 344 12.20 10.74 28.42
C GLN A 344 11.38 10.82 27.13
N VAL A 345 10.57 11.87 26.92
CA VAL A 345 9.87 12.12 25.64
C VAL A 345 10.87 12.34 24.52
N ASP A 346 11.87 13.20 24.75
CA ASP A 346 12.91 13.49 23.76
C ASP A 346 13.77 12.22 23.48
N ALA A 347 14.07 11.42 24.51
CA ALA A 347 14.79 10.15 24.37
C ALA A 347 13.98 9.10 23.59
N LEU A 348 12.66 8.98 23.82
CA LEU A 348 11.78 8.10 23.07
C LEU A 348 11.76 8.50 21.58
N ALA A 349 11.56 9.77 21.28
CA ALA A 349 11.56 10.29 19.92
C ALA A 349 12.89 10.01 19.20
N ALA A 350 14.01 10.28 19.87
CA ALA A 350 15.34 10.00 19.35
C ALA A 350 15.54 8.50 19.08
N LYS A 351 15.06 7.63 19.98
CA LYS A 351 15.17 6.17 19.83
C LYS A 351 14.38 5.64 18.64
N VAL A 352 13.16 6.13 18.44
CA VAL A 352 12.32 5.72 17.28
C VAL A 352 12.94 6.20 15.96
N ILE A 353 13.48 7.41 15.91
CA ILE A 353 14.21 7.93 14.76
C ILE A 353 15.47 7.12 14.48
N GLU A 354 16.22 6.75 15.53
CA GLU A 354 17.39 5.86 15.41
C GLU A 354 17.02 4.48 14.86
N LEU A 355 15.93 3.89 15.33
CA LEU A 355 15.43 2.61 14.83
C LEU A 355 15.12 2.69 13.33
N TYR A 356 14.45 3.76 12.89
CA TYR A 356 14.20 3.99 11.47
C TYR A 356 15.50 4.11 10.66
N ALA A 357 16.47 4.87 11.14
CA ALA A 357 17.76 5.05 10.48
C ALA A 357 18.59 3.76 10.35
N ASN A 358 18.39 2.80 11.28
CA ASN A 358 19.09 1.52 11.31
C ASN A 358 18.25 0.34 10.81
N MET A 359 17.06 0.60 10.30
CA MET A 359 16.16 -0.41 9.73
C MET A 359 16.79 -0.99 8.43
N ASP A 360 16.75 -2.31 8.30
CA ASP A 360 17.23 -2.97 7.09
C ASP A 360 16.14 -3.05 6.00
N ASP A 361 16.51 -3.60 4.85
CA ASP A 361 15.63 -3.70 3.68
C ASP A 361 14.42 -4.62 3.89
N SER A 362 14.47 -5.48 4.92
CA SER A 362 13.35 -6.33 5.34
C SER A 362 12.45 -5.67 6.41
N LEU A 363 12.65 -4.38 6.67
CA LEU A 363 12.00 -3.59 7.72
C LEU A 363 12.27 -4.12 9.15
N GLN A 364 13.42 -4.81 9.33
CA GLN A 364 13.86 -5.26 10.64
C GLN A 364 14.74 -4.20 11.30
N PHE A 365 14.58 -4.10 12.63
CA PHE A 365 15.40 -3.22 13.45
C PHE A 365 16.57 -4.02 13.99
N LYS A 366 17.81 -3.64 13.67
CA LYS A 366 19.00 -4.22 14.29
C LYS A 366 19.00 -3.80 15.76
N THR A 367 18.55 -4.70 16.63
CA THR A 367 18.72 -4.54 18.06
C THR A 367 20.20 -4.65 18.39
N VAL A 368 20.76 -3.61 18.98
CA VAL A 368 22.14 -3.63 19.48
C VAL A 368 22.16 -4.47 20.75
N ALA A 369 22.23 -5.79 20.59
CA ALA A 369 22.72 -6.67 21.64
C ALA A 369 24.21 -6.85 21.37
N ALA A 370 25.02 -6.14 22.14
CA ALA A 370 26.45 -6.35 22.40
C ALA A 370 27.31 -6.83 21.21
N GLN A 371 27.93 -5.91 20.49
CA GLN A 371 29.23 -6.14 19.89
C GLN A 371 30.14 -4.94 20.15
N GLU A 372 31.32 -5.26 20.71
CA GLU A 372 32.40 -4.33 21.03
C GLU A 372 32.88 -3.56 19.79
N PRO A 373 33.44 -2.36 19.93
CA PRO A 373 33.80 -1.50 18.81
C PRO A 373 35.01 -2.08 18.07
N GLN A 374 34.79 -2.57 16.87
CA GLN A 374 35.88 -2.77 15.92
C GLN A 374 36.24 -1.43 15.29
N GLN A 375 37.46 -1.02 15.56
CA GLN A 375 38.14 0.12 14.97
C GLN A 375 38.16 -0.02 13.44
N VAL A 376 37.54 0.93 12.75
CA VAL A 376 37.75 1.10 11.32
C VAL A 376 38.93 2.04 11.11
N GLU A 377 40.05 1.47 10.65
CA GLU A 377 41.24 2.19 10.22
C GLU A 377 40.87 3.20 9.11
N LYS A 378 41.38 4.41 9.29
CA LYS A 378 41.41 5.46 8.27
C LYS A 378 42.29 5.03 7.09
N ALA A 379 41.71 4.85 5.92
CA ALA A 379 42.44 4.87 4.66
C ALA A 379 42.21 6.23 4.00
N GLU A 380 43.25 7.04 3.98
CA GLU A 380 43.34 8.28 3.20
C GLU A 380 43.52 7.94 1.73
N ALA A 381 42.69 8.56 0.88
CA ALA A 381 43.02 8.71 -0.54
C ALA A 381 42.62 10.08 -1.05
N LYS A 382 43.56 10.73 -1.68
CA LYS A 382 43.56 12.12 -2.14
C LYS A 382 42.89 12.33 -3.52
N ASN A 383 42.18 13.45 -3.61
CA ASN A 383 42.03 14.42 -4.70
C ASN A 383 41.29 14.10 -6.00
N ALA A 384 40.15 14.81 -6.28
CA ALA A 384 40.14 16.08 -7.05
C ALA A 384 38.70 16.63 -7.18
N GLY A 385 38.51 17.92 -6.83
CA GLY A 385 37.40 18.79 -7.26
C GLY A 385 36.21 18.81 -6.26
N ALA A 386 36.01 19.96 -5.64
CA ALA A 386 35.01 20.34 -4.65
C ALA A 386 34.74 19.27 -3.57
N ASP A 387 35.38 19.44 -2.44
CA ASP A 387 35.26 18.49 -1.32
C ASP A 387 33.79 18.46 -0.86
N ALA A 388 33.14 17.29 -0.93
CA ALA A 388 31.77 17.13 -0.44
C ALA A 388 31.76 17.24 1.09
N ASP A 389 30.80 18.02 1.61
CA ASP A 389 30.63 18.19 3.05
C ASP A 389 30.32 16.87 3.78
N VAL A 390 29.60 15.98 3.07
CA VAL A 390 29.24 14.66 3.57
C VAL A 390 29.49 13.61 2.49
N LYS A 391 30.07 12.46 2.88
CA LYS A 391 30.32 11.32 1.99
C LYS A 391 29.68 10.07 2.57
N LYS A 392 28.91 9.34 1.73
CA LYS A 392 28.22 8.10 2.11
C LYS A 392 28.45 7.02 1.06
N ASP A 393 28.67 5.81 1.55
CA ASP A 393 28.78 4.62 0.70
C ASP A 393 27.47 3.82 0.78
N PHE A 394 26.74 3.78 -0.33
CA PHE A 394 25.47 3.04 -0.47
C PHE A 394 25.61 1.88 -1.46
N ARG A 395 26.84 1.43 -1.73
CA ARG A 395 27.08 0.21 -2.50
C ARG A 395 26.59 -1.01 -1.70
N GLY A 396 26.04 -2.00 -2.39
CA GLY A 396 25.39 -3.16 -1.78
C GLY A 396 24.03 -2.86 -1.16
N VAL A 397 23.56 -1.60 -1.27
CA VAL A 397 22.21 -1.22 -0.83
C VAL A 397 21.27 -1.29 -2.03
N ALA A 398 20.26 -2.17 -1.95
CA ALA A 398 19.27 -2.32 -3.01
C ALA A 398 18.40 -1.06 -3.19
N CYS A 399 17.93 -0.81 -4.41
CA CYS A 399 16.90 0.19 -4.67
C CYS A 399 15.55 -0.32 -4.12
N PRO A 400 14.74 0.50 -3.39
CA PRO A 400 14.84 1.95 -3.26
C PRO A 400 15.62 2.46 -2.04
N MET A 401 16.16 1.59 -1.18
CA MET A 401 16.79 1.99 0.10
C MET A 401 18.00 2.91 -0.07
N ASN A 402 18.73 2.80 -1.17
CA ASN A 402 19.81 3.74 -1.48
C ASN A 402 19.28 5.17 -1.70
N PHE A 403 18.09 5.34 -2.34
CA PHE A 403 17.46 6.65 -2.46
C PHE A 403 16.93 7.14 -1.10
N VAL A 404 16.27 6.26 -0.31
CA VAL A 404 15.79 6.59 1.04
C VAL A 404 16.94 7.08 1.92
N LYS A 405 18.05 6.34 1.94
CA LYS A 405 19.26 6.75 2.69
C LYS A 405 19.84 8.06 2.17
N THR A 406 19.82 8.30 0.87
CA THR A 406 20.21 9.57 0.25
C THR A 406 19.31 10.72 0.74
N LYS A 407 17.98 10.52 0.74
CA LYS A 407 17.00 11.49 1.18
C LYS A 407 17.14 11.80 2.67
N ILE A 408 17.29 10.78 3.52
CA ILE A 408 17.54 10.94 4.96
C ILE A 408 18.81 11.77 5.18
N GLN A 409 19.90 11.45 4.45
CA GLN A 409 21.13 12.21 4.59
C GLN A 409 20.95 13.67 4.16
N LEU A 410 20.26 13.91 3.04
CA LEU A 410 19.93 15.26 2.59
C LEU A 410 19.07 16.02 3.59
N SER A 411 18.11 15.35 4.26
CA SER A 411 17.25 16.00 5.26
C SER A 411 18.02 16.52 6.49
N THR A 412 19.14 15.90 6.85
CA THR A 412 20.01 16.30 7.96
C THR A 412 21.01 17.39 7.60
N MET A 413 21.14 17.75 6.31
CA MET A 413 22.10 18.72 5.82
C MET A 413 21.47 20.13 5.68
N GLN A 414 22.30 21.16 5.62
CA GLN A 414 21.87 22.54 5.37
C GLN A 414 21.79 22.82 3.87
N SER A 415 20.94 23.75 3.46
CA SER A 415 20.87 24.21 2.07
C SER A 415 22.24 24.69 1.57
N GLY A 416 22.61 24.26 0.36
CA GLY A 416 23.89 24.54 -0.28
C GLY A 416 24.99 23.53 -0.01
N GLN A 417 24.90 22.69 1.00
CA GLN A 417 25.88 21.65 1.29
C GLN A 417 25.92 20.56 0.21
N LEU A 418 27.09 19.92 0.07
CA LEU A 418 27.37 18.90 -0.93
C LEU A 418 27.39 17.49 -0.29
N LEU A 419 26.60 16.59 -0.85
CA LEU A 419 26.58 15.16 -0.52
C LEU A 419 27.21 14.36 -1.66
N GLU A 420 28.24 13.58 -1.37
CA GLU A 420 28.78 12.57 -2.26
C GLU A 420 28.28 11.19 -1.86
N ILE A 421 27.67 10.46 -2.78
CA ILE A 421 27.24 9.08 -2.54
C ILE A 421 27.86 8.13 -3.55
N LEU A 422 28.16 6.90 -3.09
CA LEU A 422 28.61 5.80 -3.96
C LEU A 422 27.45 4.84 -4.18
N LEU A 423 27.19 4.48 -5.43
CA LEU A 423 26.08 3.61 -5.84
C LEU A 423 26.57 2.48 -6.73
N ASP A 424 25.92 1.32 -6.66
CA ASP A 424 26.18 0.23 -7.60
C ASP A 424 25.71 0.56 -9.02
N ASP A 425 26.28 -0.15 -9.99
CA ASP A 425 25.81 -0.11 -11.38
C ASP A 425 24.42 -0.73 -11.50
N GLY A 426 23.63 -0.32 -12.48
CA GLY A 426 22.27 -0.80 -12.72
C GLY A 426 21.20 0.09 -12.10
N GLN A 427 20.26 -0.47 -11.35
CA GLN A 427 19.10 0.26 -10.81
C GLN A 427 19.45 1.46 -9.91
N PRO A 428 20.40 1.36 -8.98
CA PRO A 428 20.74 2.47 -8.10
C PRO A 428 21.11 3.74 -8.85
N ILE A 429 22.03 3.65 -9.80
CA ILE A 429 22.47 4.84 -10.57
C ILE A 429 21.42 5.34 -11.55
N ASN A 430 20.56 4.45 -12.06
CA ASN A 430 19.50 4.85 -12.98
C ASN A 430 18.39 5.63 -12.27
N ASN A 431 18.10 5.32 -11.02
CA ASN A 431 16.93 5.84 -10.28
C ASN A 431 17.28 6.98 -9.32
N VAL A 432 18.32 6.85 -8.50
CA VAL A 432 18.62 7.81 -7.42
C VAL A 432 18.84 9.23 -7.93
N PRO A 433 19.64 9.50 -8.98
CA PRO A 433 19.84 10.87 -9.47
C PRO A 433 18.55 11.52 -9.99
N GLY A 434 17.67 10.72 -10.62
CA GLY A 434 16.35 11.18 -11.10
C GLY A 434 15.45 11.59 -9.94
N SER A 435 15.33 10.72 -8.94
CA SER A 435 14.52 10.96 -7.75
C SER A 435 15.02 12.15 -6.93
N VAL A 436 16.33 12.31 -6.78
CA VAL A 436 16.94 13.46 -6.10
C VAL A 436 16.59 14.78 -6.78
N ARG A 437 16.59 14.82 -8.13
CA ARG A 437 16.16 16.01 -8.88
C ARG A 437 14.67 16.31 -8.71
N GLN A 438 13.81 15.28 -8.63
CA GLN A 438 12.38 15.44 -8.39
C GLN A 438 12.09 16.01 -7.00
N GLU A 439 12.88 15.67 -5.98
CA GLU A 439 12.82 16.27 -4.64
C GLU A 439 13.32 17.72 -4.61
N GLY A 440 13.74 18.28 -5.74
CA GLY A 440 14.17 19.64 -5.88
C GLY A 440 15.65 19.89 -5.61
N HIS A 441 16.46 18.84 -5.34
CA HIS A 441 17.89 18.95 -5.14
C HIS A 441 18.64 18.93 -6.48
N GLU A 442 19.90 19.38 -6.49
CA GLU A 442 20.70 19.49 -7.70
C GLU A 442 21.75 18.38 -7.74
N VAL A 443 21.70 17.51 -8.75
CA VAL A 443 22.75 16.52 -9.03
C VAL A 443 23.82 17.16 -9.91
N LEU A 444 24.99 17.42 -9.33
CA LEU A 444 26.09 18.14 -9.96
C LEU A 444 26.91 17.25 -10.89
N SER A 445 27.18 16.01 -10.48
CA SER A 445 27.91 15.05 -11.32
C SER A 445 27.49 13.61 -11.03
N THR A 446 27.63 12.76 -12.04
CA THR A 446 27.55 11.31 -11.95
C THR A 446 28.75 10.75 -12.69
N GLU A 447 29.65 10.11 -11.97
CA GLU A 447 30.94 9.59 -12.49
C GLU A 447 31.01 8.08 -12.27
N LYS A 448 31.34 7.33 -13.31
CA LYS A 448 31.57 5.88 -13.17
C LYS A 448 33.01 5.66 -12.71
N VAL A 449 33.19 4.93 -11.61
CA VAL A 449 34.46 4.57 -11.03
C VAL A 449 34.52 3.03 -10.95
N ASP A 450 35.27 2.41 -11.85
CA ASP A 450 35.36 0.95 -11.99
C ASP A 450 33.99 0.26 -12.09
N ASN A 451 33.56 -0.41 -11.03
CA ASN A 451 32.31 -1.17 -10.96
C ASN A 451 31.17 -0.45 -10.13
N TYR A 452 31.36 0.82 -9.79
CA TYR A 452 30.39 1.61 -9.07
C TYR A 452 30.31 3.03 -9.61
N TRP A 453 29.34 3.80 -9.11
CA TRP A 453 29.10 5.19 -9.49
C TRP A 453 29.26 6.11 -8.28
N LYS A 454 29.81 7.27 -8.54
CA LYS A 454 29.96 8.39 -7.63
C LYS A 454 28.97 9.49 -8.06
N VAL A 455 28.11 9.90 -7.17
CA VAL A 455 27.11 10.95 -7.43
C VAL A 455 27.32 12.08 -6.45
N LEU A 456 27.45 13.30 -6.97
CA LEU A 456 27.58 14.50 -6.16
C LEU A 456 26.27 15.31 -6.24
N ILE A 457 25.71 15.63 -5.08
CA ILE A 457 24.40 16.24 -4.91
C ILE A 457 24.55 17.52 -4.09
N ARG A 458 23.94 18.61 -4.56
CA ARG A 458 23.81 19.85 -3.77
C ARG A 458 22.40 19.90 -3.16
N LYS A 459 22.30 20.05 -1.86
CA LYS A 459 21.04 20.28 -1.19
C LYS A 459 20.48 21.66 -1.53
N LYS A 460 19.24 21.73 -1.99
CA LYS A 460 18.46 22.99 -2.04
C LYS A 460 17.74 23.27 -0.74
#